data_53948a1b1e2b5f8bd59d759dc46c2e77
#
_entry.id   53948a1b1e2b5f8bd59d759dc46c2e77
#
_cell.length_a   1.000
_cell.length_b   1.000
_cell.length_c   1.000
_cell.angle_alpha   90.00
_cell.angle_beta   90.00
_cell.angle_gamma   90.00
#
_symmetry.space_group_name_H-M   'P 1'
#
loop_
_entity.id
_entity.type
_entity.pdbx_description
1 polymer ?
#
loop_
_entity_poly.entity_id
_entity_poly.type
_entity_poly.pdbx_seq_one_letter_code
_entity_poly.pdbx_strand_id
1 'polypeptide(L)'
;MSKFAYQKPFPLKKDTTTYRLLTKDFVSTVEFDGRKILKVAPEGLELLAKEAFADVSFYLRAAHLEKLALILKDPEATDNDRFVAYTMLMNQIVSAEGELPTCQDTGTAIVMGKKGENVYTGADDAEYLSKGIYNTYQERNLRYSQVVPFSMMEEKNTGTNLPAQIDIYAEKGNSYEFLFITKGGGSANKTYLYQQTKSLLTDENLTKFVKEKIMDLGTSACPPYHLALVIGGTSAEATLATVKKASAGYLDHLPTEGNEGGQAFRDLEWEKKIEKIAQECGLGAQFGGKYFVHDVRVIRLPRHAASCPVGLGVSCSADRNIKAKINEDGIFLEELEHNPARFLPEMAPHMQPAVDIDLNQPMEDVLKKLSQYPIKTRLNLSGTLIVARDMAHLRLKEMLDAGQPMPEYLKRYPVYYAGPAKTPIGMASGSFGPTTAGRMDPYVDFFMSHGGSMVMVAKGNRSQQVTDACKKYGGFYLGSIGGPAAILAKESIKSSEVIDMEELGMEAVRKITIENFPAFIIVDDKGNDFFKQL
;
A
#
# COMPACT_ATOMS: atom_id res chain seq x y z
N MET A 1 27.63 -36.56 -21.03
CA MET A 1 27.56 -35.09 -20.91
C MET A 1 26.16 -34.65 -21.29
N SER A 2 25.47 -33.87 -20.43
CA SER A 2 24.18 -33.28 -20.76
C SER A 2 24.35 -32.32 -21.94
N LYS A 3 23.42 -32.34 -22.91
CA LYS A 3 23.41 -31.36 -24.00
C LYS A 3 23.00 -29.99 -23.43
N PHE A 4 23.58 -28.91 -23.93
CA PHE A 4 23.14 -27.56 -23.60
C PHE A 4 21.68 -27.39 -24.00
N ALA A 5 20.84 -26.91 -23.03
CA ALA A 5 19.47 -26.51 -23.27
C ALA A 5 19.22 -25.23 -22.50
N TYR A 6 18.66 -24.21 -23.16
CA TYR A 6 18.30 -22.95 -22.51
C TYR A 6 16.83 -22.98 -22.08
N GLN A 7 16.57 -22.68 -20.81
CA GLN A 7 15.24 -22.53 -20.26
C GLN A 7 15.01 -21.07 -19.87
N LYS A 8 13.94 -20.42 -20.39
CA LYS A 8 13.50 -19.12 -19.87
C LYS A 8 13.11 -19.28 -18.40
N PRO A 9 13.63 -18.42 -17.49
CA PRO A 9 13.30 -18.51 -16.06
C PRO A 9 11.80 -18.34 -15.78
N PHE A 10 11.13 -17.45 -16.50
CA PHE A 10 9.69 -17.14 -16.35
C PHE A 10 8.94 -17.41 -17.67
N PRO A 11 8.56 -18.65 -17.96
CA PRO A 11 7.83 -18.98 -19.19
C PRO A 11 6.33 -18.66 -19.02
N LEU A 12 5.98 -17.39 -19.12
CA LEU A 12 4.59 -16.93 -19.04
C LEU A 12 3.79 -17.41 -20.25
N LYS A 13 2.55 -17.84 -20.02
CA LYS A 13 1.56 -18.10 -21.09
C LYS A 13 1.14 -16.77 -21.74
N LYS A 14 0.37 -16.87 -22.83
CA LYS A 14 -0.16 -15.69 -23.54
C LYS A 14 -0.90 -14.75 -22.57
N ASP A 15 -0.57 -13.47 -22.66
CA ASP A 15 -1.23 -12.42 -21.91
C ASP A 15 -2.69 -12.28 -22.36
N THR A 16 -3.62 -12.32 -21.40
CA THR A 16 -5.08 -12.18 -21.60
C THR A 16 -5.61 -10.83 -21.15
N THR A 17 -4.74 -9.91 -20.79
CA THR A 17 -5.12 -8.56 -20.31
C THR A 17 -5.86 -7.80 -21.40
N THR A 18 -6.95 -7.14 -21.04
CA THR A 18 -7.64 -6.19 -21.91
C THR A 18 -6.89 -4.87 -21.92
N TYR A 19 -6.60 -4.35 -23.11
CA TYR A 19 -5.88 -3.11 -23.31
C TYR A 19 -6.73 -2.10 -24.08
N ARG A 20 -6.67 -0.85 -23.67
CA ARG A 20 -7.14 0.30 -24.45
C ARG A 20 -5.99 0.89 -25.29
N LEU A 21 -6.29 1.35 -26.48
CA LEU A 21 -5.34 2.08 -27.31
C LEU A 21 -5.20 3.52 -26.78
N LEU A 22 -3.97 3.95 -26.45
CA LEU A 22 -3.69 5.35 -26.14
C LEU A 22 -3.52 6.18 -27.40
N THR A 23 -2.64 5.74 -28.30
CA THR A 23 -2.34 6.45 -29.56
C THR A 23 -1.58 5.56 -30.54
N LYS A 24 -1.61 5.94 -31.80
CA LYS A 24 -0.77 5.38 -32.87
C LYS A 24 0.32 6.36 -33.35
N ASP A 25 0.30 7.60 -32.87
CA ASP A 25 1.09 8.69 -33.47
C ASP A 25 2.59 8.58 -33.23
N PHE A 26 3.02 7.85 -32.17
CA PHE A 26 4.42 7.72 -31.76
C PHE A 26 5.10 6.43 -32.21
N VAL A 27 4.43 5.62 -33.03
CA VAL A 27 4.98 4.35 -33.50
C VAL A 27 5.07 4.30 -35.02
N SER A 28 6.14 3.72 -35.50
CA SER A 28 6.33 3.42 -36.94
C SER A 28 7.22 2.20 -37.08
N THR A 29 7.31 1.65 -38.27
CA THR A 29 8.20 0.54 -38.57
C THR A 29 9.14 0.90 -39.72
N VAL A 30 10.37 0.41 -39.61
CA VAL A 30 11.37 0.49 -40.70
C VAL A 30 11.97 -0.88 -40.91
N GLU A 31 12.37 -1.19 -42.12
CA GLU A 31 13.15 -2.39 -42.42
C GLU A 31 14.64 -2.10 -42.31
N PHE A 32 15.34 -2.93 -41.59
CA PHE A 32 16.78 -2.88 -41.46
C PHE A 32 17.35 -4.30 -41.52
N ASP A 33 18.23 -4.56 -42.48
CA ASP A 33 18.86 -5.83 -42.69
C ASP A 33 17.87 -7.02 -42.73
N GLY A 34 16.75 -6.82 -43.48
CA GLY A 34 15.68 -7.83 -43.63
C GLY A 34 14.86 -8.07 -42.35
N ARG A 35 15.00 -7.22 -41.36
CA ARG A 35 14.24 -7.26 -40.11
C ARG A 35 13.34 -6.04 -39.96
N LYS A 36 12.15 -6.26 -39.48
CA LYS A 36 11.21 -5.19 -39.12
C LYS A 36 11.58 -4.61 -37.74
N ILE A 37 11.97 -3.35 -37.72
CA ILE A 37 12.31 -2.61 -36.51
C ILE A 37 11.12 -1.73 -36.13
N LEU A 38 10.64 -1.86 -34.90
CA LEU A 38 9.66 -0.95 -34.31
C LEU A 38 10.38 0.32 -33.85
N LYS A 39 10.02 1.45 -34.42
CA LYS A 39 10.52 2.74 -34.00
C LYS A 39 9.46 3.42 -33.13
N VAL A 40 9.84 3.82 -31.92
CA VAL A 40 8.99 4.51 -30.95
C VAL A 40 9.59 5.88 -30.70
N ALA A 41 8.83 6.94 -30.95
CA ALA A 41 9.26 8.29 -30.59
C ALA A 41 9.32 8.43 -29.06
N PRO A 42 10.34 9.10 -28.50
CA PRO A 42 10.52 9.20 -27.04
C PRO A 42 9.33 9.80 -26.31
N GLU A 43 8.62 10.75 -26.94
CA GLU A 43 7.40 11.37 -26.42
C GLU A 43 6.29 10.35 -26.18
N GLY A 44 6.30 9.22 -26.90
CA GLY A 44 5.40 8.10 -26.66
C GLY A 44 5.64 7.41 -25.31
N LEU A 45 6.90 7.33 -24.85
CA LEU A 45 7.25 6.82 -23.53
C LEU A 45 6.82 7.79 -22.42
N GLU A 46 7.00 9.10 -22.66
CA GLU A 46 6.54 10.15 -21.74
C GLU A 46 5.01 10.09 -21.57
N LEU A 47 4.27 10.04 -22.69
CA LEU A 47 2.80 9.91 -22.66
C LEU A 47 2.37 8.63 -21.92
N LEU A 48 2.99 7.49 -22.25
CA LEU A 48 2.64 6.22 -21.64
C LEU A 48 2.83 6.23 -20.12
N ALA A 49 3.97 6.71 -19.64
CA ALA A 49 4.24 6.81 -18.21
C ALA A 49 3.27 7.79 -17.52
N LYS A 50 3.00 8.94 -18.14
CA LYS A 50 2.04 9.92 -17.63
C LYS A 50 0.65 9.32 -17.43
N GLU A 51 0.11 8.66 -18.44
CA GLU A 51 -1.22 8.04 -18.38
C GLU A 51 -1.26 6.84 -17.42
N ALA A 52 -0.22 5.99 -17.42
CA ALA A 52 -0.14 4.83 -16.53
C ALA A 52 -0.17 5.24 -15.05
N PHE A 53 0.62 6.25 -14.66
CA PHE A 53 0.66 6.71 -13.27
C PHE A 53 -0.58 7.54 -12.90
N ALA A 54 -1.24 8.20 -13.85
CA ALA A 54 -2.54 8.80 -13.63
C ALA A 54 -3.59 7.70 -13.34
N ASP A 55 -3.70 6.70 -14.21
CA ASP A 55 -4.69 5.63 -14.05
C ASP A 55 -4.54 4.89 -12.72
N VAL A 56 -3.34 4.43 -12.35
CA VAL A 56 -3.14 3.69 -11.09
C VAL A 56 -3.33 4.55 -9.82
N SER A 57 -3.35 5.86 -9.95
CA SER A 57 -3.61 6.75 -8.81
C SER A 57 -5.11 6.83 -8.48
N PHE A 58 -5.98 6.59 -9.45
CA PHE A 58 -7.42 6.80 -9.33
C PHE A 58 -8.26 5.54 -9.58
N TYR A 59 -7.74 4.55 -10.30
CA TYR A 59 -8.47 3.35 -10.70
C TYR A 59 -7.78 2.08 -10.25
N LEU A 60 -8.57 1.02 -10.04
CA LEU A 60 -8.09 -0.31 -9.68
C LEU A 60 -8.60 -1.33 -10.71
N ARG A 61 -8.03 -2.52 -10.72
CA ARG A 61 -8.50 -3.63 -11.53
C ARG A 61 -9.90 -4.09 -11.12
N ALA A 62 -10.75 -4.41 -12.07
CA ALA A 62 -12.06 -5.00 -11.81
C ALA A 62 -11.98 -6.25 -10.93
N ALA A 63 -11.00 -7.13 -11.18
CA ALA A 63 -10.79 -8.34 -10.40
C ALA A 63 -10.44 -8.08 -8.92
N HIS A 64 -9.78 -6.97 -8.60
CA HIS A 64 -9.54 -6.56 -7.22
C HIS A 64 -10.84 -6.10 -6.54
N LEU A 65 -11.64 -5.28 -7.22
CA LEU A 65 -12.91 -4.80 -6.70
C LEU A 65 -13.94 -5.92 -6.51
N GLU A 66 -13.93 -6.92 -7.41
CA GLU A 66 -14.75 -8.12 -7.28
C GLU A 66 -14.45 -8.89 -5.98
N LYS A 67 -13.17 -9.00 -5.59
CA LYS A 67 -12.78 -9.63 -4.32
C LYS A 67 -13.32 -8.88 -3.11
N LEU A 68 -13.33 -7.56 -3.13
CA LEU A 68 -13.99 -6.76 -2.08
C LEU A 68 -15.49 -7.01 -2.05
N ALA A 69 -16.15 -7.07 -3.21
CA ALA A 69 -17.57 -7.35 -3.30
C ALA A 69 -17.93 -8.77 -2.80
N LEU A 70 -17.04 -9.75 -2.99
CA LEU A 70 -17.22 -11.11 -2.46
C LEU A 70 -17.22 -11.15 -0.94
N ILE A 71 -16.40 -10.33 -0.26
CA ILE A 71 -16.41 -10.22 1.21
C ILE A 71 -17.80 -9.82 1.71
N LEU A 72 -18.47 -8.90 1.00
CA LEU A 72 -19.82 -8.43 1.39
C LEU A 72 -20.90 -9.51 1.27
N LYS A 73 -20.66 -10.51 0.43
CA LYS A 73 -21.60 -11.63 0.17
C LYS A 73 -21.29 -12.86 1.03
N ASP A 74 -20.13 -12.92 1.68
CA ASP A 74 -19.75 -14.07 2.50
C ASP A 74 -20.49 -14.05 3.85
N PRO A 75 -21.32 -15.07 4.17
CA PRO A 75 -22.01 -15.15 5.46
C PRO A 75 -21.06 -15.29 6.66
N GLU A 76 -19.84 -15.80 6.45
CA GLU A 76 -18.82 -15.97 7.49
C GLU A 76 -17.99 -14.70 7.73
N ALA A 77 -18.11 -13.67 6.88
CA ALA A 77 -17.43 -12.39 7.10
C ALA A 77 -17.95 -11.73 8.37
N THR A 78 -17.04 -11.17 9.16
CA THR A 78 -17.42 -10.36 10.33
C THR A 78 -17.98 -9.01 9.91
N ASP A 79 -18.69 -8.31 10.81
CA ASP A 79 -19.16 -6.95 10.55
C ASP A 79 -17.98 -6.00 10.25
N ASN A 80 -16.82 -6.21 10.88
CA ASN A 80 -15.62 -5.43 10.63
C ASN A 80 -15.03 -5.72 9.25
N ASP A 81 -14.98 -7.00 8.81
CA ASP A 81 -14.58 -7.34 7.43
C ASP A 81 -15.48 -6.66 6.40
N ARG A 82 -16.81 -6.74 6.58
CA ARG A 82 -17.78 -6.11 5.68
C ARG A 82 -17.64 -4.59 5.69
N PHE A 83 -17.47 -3.98 6.86
CA PHE A 83 -17.33 -2.53 6.96
C PHE A 83 -16.09 -2.03 6.22
N VAL A 84 -14.95 -2.70 6.38
CA VAL A 84 -13.71 -2.34 5.68
C VAL A 84 -13.87 -2.52 4.17
N ALA A 85 -14.39 -3.67 3.72
CA ALA A 85 -14.60 -3.95 2.30
C ALA A 85 -15.57 -2.95 1.64
N TYR A 86 -16.68 -2.63 2.30
CA TYR A 86 -17.65 -1.64 1.83
C TYR A 86 -17.04 -0.24 1.73
N THR A 87 -16.29 0.18 2.77
CA THR A 87 -15.62 1.47 2.79
C THR A 87 -14.56 1.57 1.68
N MET A 88 -13.86 0.49 1.37
CA MET A 88 -12.90 0.44 0.26
C MET A 88 -13.58 0.58 -1.11
N LEU A 89 -14.74 -0.07 -1.32
CA LEU A 89 -15.52 0.10 -2.56
C LEU A 89 -16.04 1.53 -2.70
N MET A 90 -16.59 2.10 -1.63
CA MET A 90 -17.04 3.50 -1.60
C MET A 90 -15.90 4.47 -1.88
N ASN A 91 -14.71 4.21 -1.30
CA ASN A 91 -13.50 4.98 -1.59
C ASN A 91 -13.13 4.97 -3.05
N GLN A 92 -13.27 3.81 -3.70
CA GLN A 92 -12.93 3.69 -5.11
C GLN A 92 -13.90 4.46 -6.01
N ILE A 93 -15.18 4.56 -5.62
CA ILE A 93 -16.16 5.41 -6.32
C ILE A 93 -15.73 6.88 -6.25
N VAL A 94 -15.36 7.35 -5.07
CA VAL A 94 -14.85 8.73 -4.89
C VAL A 94 -13.57 8.95 -5.69
N SER A 95 -12.64 8.00 -5.64
CA SER A 95 -11.37 8.12 -6.37
C SER A 95 -11.56 8.14 -7.89
N ALA A 96 -12.52 7.36 -8.42
CA ALA A 96 -12.81 7.29 -9.85
C ALA A 96 -13.34 8.61 -10.45
N GLU A 97 -13.71 9.60 -9.61
CA GLU A 97 -14.00 10.97 -10.06
C GLU A 97 -12.74 11.70 -10.57
N GLY A 98 -11.52 11.18 -10.28
CA GLY A 98 -10.25 11.68 -10.82
C GLY A 98 -9.64 12.88 -10.09
N GLU A 99 -10.23 13.30 -8.94
CA GLU A 99 -9.76 14.45 -8.13
C GLU A 99 -8.95 14.01 -6.91
N LEU A 100 -9.46 13.03 -6.16
CA LEU A 100 -8.84 12.50 -4.95
C LEU A 100 -8.22 11.13 -5.24
N PRO A 101 -6.88 10.97 -5.16
CA PRO A 101 -6.27 9.66 -5.37
C PRO A 101 -6.74 8.64 -4.34
N THR A 102 -6.77 7.37 -4.73
CA THR A 102 -7.27 6.25 -3.90
C THR A 102 -6.67 6.22 -2.50
N CYS A 103 -5.38 6.55 -2.38
CA CYS A 103 -4.63 6.57 -1.13
C CYS A 103 -3.88 7.89 -0.96
N GLN A 104 -3.71 8.36 0.28
CA GLN A 104 -2.90 9.55 0.59
C GLN A 104 -1.40 9.34 0.30
N ASP A 105 -0.91 8.11 0.43
CA ASP A 105 0.45 7.75 0.03
C ASP A 105 0.43 7.35 -1.45
N THR A 106 0.68 8.30 -2.32
CA THR A 106 0.65 8.08 -3.76
C THR A 106 1.90 7.36 -4.29
N GLY A 107 2.84 7.05 -3.40
CA GLY A 107 3.86 6.04 -3.55
C GLY A 107 5.08 6.42 -4.39
N THR A 108 6.04 5.51 -4.40
CA THR A 108 7.19 5.52 -5.31
C THR A 108 6.78 4.96 -6.65
N ALA A 109 7.13 5.66 -7.73
CA ALA A 109 6.93 5.17 -9.09
C ALA A 109 7.97 4.11 -9.45
N ILE A 110 7.51 2.97 -9.94
CA ILE A 110 8.35 1.84 -10.37
C ILE A 110 7.91 1.43 -11.77
N VAL A 111 8.87 1.28 -12.66
CA VAL A 111 8.68 0.81 -14.05
C VAL A 111 9.54 -0.42 -14.27
N MET A 112 8.94 -1.52 -14.70
CA MET A 112 9.63 -2.71 -15.16
C MET A 112 9.31 -2.91 -16.64
N GLY A 113 10.31 -2.68 -17.51
CA GLY A 113 10.16 -2.79 -18.96
C GLY A 113 10.83 -4.04 -19.52
N LYS A 114 10.25 -4.62 -20.58
CA LYS A 114 10.85 -5.66 -21.43
C LYS A 114 10.92 -5.13 -22.84
N LYS A 115 12.11 -4.69 -23.24
CA LYS A 115 12.37 -4.07 -24.55
C LYS A 115 12.82 -5.14 -25.55
N GLY A 116 12.05 -5.34 -26.61
CA GLY A 116 12.41 -6.21 -27.70
C GLY A 116 13.70 -5.76 -28.41
N GLU A 117 14.51 -6.70 -28.87
CA GLU A 117 15.79 -6.42 -29.58
C GLU A 117 15.61 -5.59 -30.86
N ASN A 118 14.38 -5.60 -31.41
CA ASN A 118 14.03 -4.86 -32.61
C ASN A 118 13.20 -3.59 -32.29
N VAL A 119 13.30 -3.06 -31.08
CA VAL A 119 12.66 -1.81 -30.67
C VAL A 119 13.70 -0.70 -30.54
N TYR A 120 13.52 0.36 -31.30
CA TYR A 120 14.40 1.52 -31.31
C TYR A 120 13.67 2.77 -30.86
N THR A 121 14.16 3.43 -29.82
CA THR A 121 13.63 4.69 -29.28
C THR A 121 14.48 5.89 -29.61
N GLY A 122 15.79 5.70 -29.81
CA GLY A 122 16.73 6.78 -30.17
C GLY A 122 17.02 7.77 -29.06
N ALA A 123 16.64 7.42 -27.81
CA ALA A 123 16.80 8.29 -26.64
C ALA A 123 17.08 7.45 -25.38
N ASP A 124 17.34 8.10 -24.25
CA ASP A 124 17.35 7.45 -22.95
C ASP A 124 15.90 7.20 -22.50
N ASP A 125 15.47 5.95 -22.53
CA ASP A 125 14.11 5.55 -22.18
C ASP A 125 13.76 5.93 -20.75
N ALA A 126 14.73 5.86 -19.81
CA ALA A 126 14.51 6.20 -18.42
C ALA A 126 14.26 7.69 -18.22
N GLU A 127 14.89 8.57 -19.00
CA GLU A 127 14.65 10.00 -18.98
C GLU A 127 13.20 10.33 -19.35
N TYR A 128 12.71 9.80 -20.47
CA TYR A 128 11.34 10.09 -20.95
C TYR A 128 10.26 9.46 -20.07
N LEU A 129 10.48 8.24 -19.56
CA LEU A 129 9.59 7.64 -18.58
C LEU A 129 9.54 8.48 -17.29
N SER A 130 10.69 8.97 -16.81
CA SER A 130 10.76 9.86 -15.65
C SER A 130 10.04 11.18 -15.89
N LYS A 131 10.12 11.73 -17.08
CA LYS A 131 9.41 12.97 -17.46
C LYS A 131 7.89 12.78 -17.42
N GLY A 132 7.38 11.65 -17.91
CA GLY A 132 5.96 11.30 -17.79
C GLY A 132 5.51 11.18 -16.32
N ILE A 133 6.31 10.52 -15.47
CA ILE A 133 6.08 10.45 -14.03
C ILE A 133 6.03 11.85 -13.41
N TYR A 134 7.04 12.67 -13.69
CA TYR A 134 7.11 14.05 -13.22
C TYR A 134 5.83 14.82 -13.57
N ASN A 135 5.40 14.78 -14.84
CA ASN A 135 4.21 15.47 -15.31
C ASN A 135 2.96 15.04 -14.54
N THR A 136 2.77 13.73 -14.32
CA THR A 136 1.64 13.22 -13.51
C THR A 136 1.64 13.80 -12.10
N TYR A 137 2.77 13.77 -11.42
CA TYR A 137 2.87 14.24 -10.03
C TYR A 137 2.77 15.77 -9.92
N GLN A 138 3.07 16.53 -10.98
CA GLN A 138 2.84 17.97 -11.01
C GLN A 138 1.38 18.34 -11.28
N GLU A 139 0.75 17.66 -12.25
CA GLU A 139 -0.57 18.02 -12.75
C GLU A 139 -1.72 17.44 -11.90
N ARG A 140 -1.49 16.32 -11.20
CA ARG A 140 -2.51 15.67 -10.38
C ARG A 140 -2.33 16.00 -8.88
N ASN A 141 -3.37 15.75 -8.09
CA ASN A 141 -3.36 16.00 -6.64
C ASN A 141 -2.61 14.90 -5.88
N LEU A 142 -1.38 14.59 -6.32
CA LEU A 142 -0.54 13.53 -5.76
C LEU A 142 0.47 14.10 -4.76
N ARG A 143 0.89 13.28 -3.81
CA ARG A 143 1.87 13.63 -2.79
C ARG A 143 3.29 13.31 -3.25
N TYR A 144 4.23 14.23 -3.03
CA TYR A 144 5.66 13.95 -3.21
C TYR A 144 6.18 13.18 -2.01
N SER A 145 6.60 11.92 -2.23
CA SER A 145 7.06 11.02 -1.18
C SER A 145 8.55 10.68 -1.27
N GLN A 146 9.25 11.19 -2.29
CA GLN A 146 10.68 10.91 -2.46
C GLN A 146 11.54 11.94 -1.75
N VAL A 147 12.50 11.42 -0.96
CA VAL A 147 13.57 12.20 -0.36
C VAL A 147 14.91 11.80 -0.98
N VAL A 148 15.82 12.75 -1.08
CA VAL A 148 17.18 12.51 -1.57
C VAL A 148 18.19 12.86 -0.51
N PRO A 149 19.23 12.04 -0.31
CA PRO A 149 20.31 12.32 0.63
C PRO A 149 21.29 13.36 0.07
N PHE A 150 21.65 14.35 0.89
CA PHE A 150 22.77 15.24 0.64
C PHE A 150 24.04 14.80 1.38
N SER A 151 23.84 14.08 2.48
CA SER A 151 24.91 13.44 3.25
C SER A 151 24.35 12.16 3.88
N MET A 152 25.13 11.48 4.72
CA MET A 152 24.65 10.32 5.48
C MET A 152 23.45 10.66 6.38
N MET A 153 23.38 11.88 6.89
CA MET A 153 22.37 12.30 7.88
C MET A 153 21.40 13.37 7.37
N GLU A 154 21.66 13.95 6.22
CA GLU A 154 20.86 15.05 5.67
C GLU A 154 20.07 14.60 4.45
N GLU A 155 18.75 14.73 4.52
CA GLU A 155 17.81 14.38 3.44
C GLU A 155 16.87 15.55 3.15
N LYS A 156 16.40 15.64 1.91
CA LYS A 156 15.41 16.63 1.48
C LYS A 156 14.38 16.00 0.55
N ASN A 157 13.11 16.40 0.71
CA ASN A 157 12.06 16.03 -0.25
C ASN A 157 12.33 16.68 -1.61
N THR A 158 12.20 15.89 -2.68
CA THR A 158 12.55 16.36 -4.03
C THR A 158 11.54 17.36 -4.61
N GLY A 159 10.30 17.37 -4.13
CA GLY A 159 9.21 18.17 -4.70
C GLY A 159 8.76 17.73 -6.10
N THR A 160 9.24 16.58 -6.55
CA THR A 160 8.98 16.04 -7.91
C THR A 160 8.51 14.58 -7.91
N ASN A 161 8.63 13.90 -6.78
CA ASN A 161 8.50 12.45 -6.63
C ASN A 161 9.50 11.62 -7.47
N LEU A 162 10.59 12.22 -7.93
CA LEU A 162 11.74 11.56 -8.53
C LEU A 162 12.89 11.47 -7.52
N PRO A 163 13.83 10.52 -7.71
CA PRO A 163 13.93 9.55 -8.79
C PRO A 163 12.89 8.43 -8.69
N ALA A 164 12.52 7.87 -9.84
CA ALA A 164 11.76 6.63 -9.94
C ALA A 164 12.69 5.42 -10.02
N GLN A 165 12.20 4.24 -9.70
CA GLN A 165 12.89 3.00 -10.05
C GLN A 165 12.48 2.58 -11.48
N ILE A 166 13.45 2.48 -12.39
CA ILE A 166 13.20 2.08 -13.78
C ILE A 166 14.18 0.97 -14.16
N ASP A 167 13.63 -0.23 -14.39
CA ASP A 167 14.38 -1.42 -14.78
C ASP A 167 13.92 -1.88 -16.16
N ILE A 168 14.82 -1.89 -17.15
CA ILE A 168 14.52 -2.32 -18.52
C ILE A 168 15.35 -3.54 -18.86
N TYR A 169 14.67 -4.62 -19.23
CA TYR A 169 15.27 -5.90 -19.60
C TYR A 169 15.18 -6.10 -21.11
N ALA A 170 16.25 -6.60 -21.70
CA ALA A 170 16.27 -6.99 -23.10
C ALA A 170 15.50 -8.31 -23.31
N GLU A 171 14.67 -8.33 -24.35
CA GLU A 171 13.90 -9.51 -24.78
C GLU A 171 14.03 -9.70 -26.29
N LYS A 172 13.68 -10.89 -26.79
CA LYS A 172 13.53 -11.15 -28.22
C LYS A 172 12.25 -10.54 -28.74
N GLY A 173 12.30 -9.94 -29.94
CA GLY A 173 11.09 -9.51 -30.64
C GLY A 173 11.03 -8.02 -30.94
N ASN A 174 9.85 -7.55 -31.30
CA ASN A 174 9.55 -6.19 -31.74
C ASN A 174 8.41 -5.55 -30.93
N SER A 175 8.25 -5.93 -29.68
CA SER A 175 7.33 -5.30 -28.73
C SER A 175 8.08 -4.73 -27.55
N TYR A 176 7.49 -3.73 -26.91
CA TYR A 176 7.96 -3.18 -25.66
C TYR A 176 6.85 -3.30 -24.63
N GLU A 177 7.06 -4.13 -23.61
CA GLU A 177 6.07 -4.42 -22.59
C GLU A 177 6.46 -3.78 -21.26
N PHE A 178 5.48 -3.35 -20.47
CA PHE A 178 5.70 -2.66 -19.21
C PHE A 178 4.79 -3.17 -18.10
N LEU A 179 5.29 -3.11 -16.89
CA LEU A 179 4.54 -3.14 -15.65
C LEU A 179 4.88 -1.86 -14.86
N PHE A 180 3.88 -1.02 -14.67
CA PHE A 180 3.97 0.18 -13.83
C PHE A 180 3.37 -0.12 -12.47
N ILE A 181 4.04 0.32 -11.40
CA ILE A 181 3.60 0.12 -10.01
C ILE A 181 3.79 1.41 -9.24
N THR A 182 2.81 1.81 -8.42
CA THR A 182 3.04 2.77 -7.35
C THR A 182 3.06 2.05 -6.01
N LYS A 183 4.18 2.16 -5.28
CA LYS A 183 4.40 1.46 -4.02
C LYS A 183 4.44 2.45 -2.86
N GLY A 184 3.40 2.44 -2.03
CA GLY A 184 3.38 3.24 -0.80
C GLY A 184 4.35 2.71 0.25
N GLY A 185 4.83 3.61 1.15
CA GLY A 185 5.81 3.26 2.18
C GLY A 185 5.33 2.15 3.11
N GLY A 186 4.04 2.10 3.43
CA GLY A 186 3.47 1.03 4.28
C GLY A 186 3.67 -0.35 3.69
N SER A 187 3.35 -0.54 2.41
CA SER A 187 3.53 -1.84 1.75
C SER A 187 4.99 -2.11 1.37
N ALA A 188 5.78 -1.08 1.06
CA ALA A 188 7.21 -1.22 0.82
C ALA A 188 7.93 -1.78 2.06
N ASN A 189 7.58 -1.28 3.26
CA ASN A 189 8.13 -1.74 4.54
C ASN A 189 7.70 -3.17 4.93
N LYS A 190 6.78 -3.78 4.18
CA LYS A 190 6.33 -5.16 4.36
C LYS A 190 6.85 -6.07 3.25
N THR A 191 8.08 -5.81 2.80
CA THR A 191 8.84 -6.65 1.87
C THR A 191 10.11 -7.13 2.59
N TYR A 192 10.24 -8.43 2.72
CA TYR A 192 11.31 -9.09 3.48
C TYR A 192 12.06 -10.10 2.64
N LEU A 193 13.34 -10.24 2.95
CA LEU A 193 14.18 -11.34 2.49
C LEU A 193 14.74 -12.09 3.70
N TYR A 194 14.44 -13.36 3.79
CA TYR A 194 14.96 -14.26 4.82
C TYR A 194 15.94 -15.24 4.19
N GLN A 195 17.13 -15.36 4.76
CA GLN A 195 18.07 -16.39 4.37
C GLN A 195 17.79 -17.65 5.20
N GLN A 196 17.30 -18.68 4.53
CA GLN A 196 16.95 -19.95 5.14
C GLN A 196 17.86 -21.07 4.61
N THR A 197 17.65 -22.27 5.10
CA THR A 197 18.32 -23.48 4.63
C THR A 197 17.32 -24.47 4.03
N LYS A 198 17.80 -25.53 3.40
CA LYS A 198 16.94 -26.59 2.86
C LYS A 198 16.00 -27.20 3.92
N SER A 199 16.34 -27.13 5.20
CA SER A 199 15.51 -27.65 6.29
C SER A 199 14.13 -26.97 6.39
N LEU A 200 13.98 -25.75 5.84
CA LEU A 200 12.69 -25.08 5.72
C LEU A 200 11.71 -25.86 4.82
N LEU A 201 12.22 -26.59 3.82
CA LEU A 201 11.40 -27.23 2.79
C LEU A 201 10.81 -28.57 3.26
N THR A 202 10.17 -28.54 4.43
CA THR A 202 9.27 -29.58 4.95
C THR A 202 7.92 -28.94 5.25
N ASP A 203 6.87 -29.74 5.23
CA ASP A 203 5.51 -29.23 5.47
C ASP A 203 5.40 -28.55 6.85
N GLU A 204 5.97 -29.16 7.88
CA GLU A 204 5.95 -28.65 9.26
C GLU A 204 6.70 -27.32 9.40
N ASN A 205 7.96 -27.29 8.93
CA ASN A 205 8.81 -26.11 9.10
C ASN A 205 8.31 -24.91 8.28
N LEU A 206 7.85 -25.14 7.05
CA LEU A 206 7.32 -24.07 6.21
C LEU A 206 5.99 -23.55 6.76
N THR A 207 5.13 -24.43 7.28
CA THR A 207 3.87 -24.02 7.93
C THR A 207 4.15 -23.14 9.16
N LYS A 208 5.08 -23.57 10.02
CA LYS A 208 5.49 -22.77 11.21
C LYS A 208 6.05 -21.41 10.81
N PHE A 209 6.95 -21.39 9.85
CA PHE A 209 7.56 -20.16 9.33
C PHE A 209 6.50 -19.18 8.78
N VAL A 210 5.57 -19.68 7.96
CA VAL A 210 4.52 -18.85 7.35
C VAL A 210 3.59 -18.28 8.42
N LYS A 211 3.15 -19.08 9.41
CA LYS A 211 2.33 -18.60 10.52
C LYS A 211 2.99 -17.43 11.27
N GLU A 212 4.26 -17.59 11.62
CA GLU A 212 5.04 -16.54 12.29
C GLU A 212 5.12 -15.27 11.42
N LYS A 213 5.45 -15.42 10.12
CA LYS A 213 5.66 -14.26 9.25
C LYS A 213 4.37 -13.55 8.85
N ILE A 214 3.24 -14.23 8.82
CA ILE A 214 1.93 -13.59 8.66
C ILE A 214 1.62 -12.69 9.86
N MET A 215 1.87 -13.13 11.07
CA MET A 215 1.69 -12.30 12.27
C MET A 215 2.63 -11.09 12.28
N ASP A 216 3.91 -11.27 11.87
CA ASP A 216 4.89 -10.19 11.74
C ASP A 216 4.49 -9.13 10.68
N LEU A 217 3.80 -9.53 9.62
CA LEU A 217 3.26 -8.59 8.63
C LEU A 217 2.29 -7.60 9.27
N GLY A 218 1.36 -8.09 10.08
CA GLY A 218 0.34 -7.28 10.73
C GLY A 218 -0.49 -6.47 9.73
N THR A 219 -1.17 -5.44 10.22
CA THR A 219 -2.15 -4.66 9.42
C THR A 219 -1.66 -3.30 8.95
N SER A 220 -0.41 -2.91 9.24
CA SER A 220 0.11 -1.57 8.95
C SER A 220 0.18 -1.20 7.46
N ALA A 221 0.22 -2.20 6.58
CA ALA A 221 0.19 -2.01 5.12
C ALA A 221 -1.23 -2.06 4.52
N CYS A 222 -2.28 -2.06 5.34
CA CYS A 222 -3.68 -2.01 4.93
C CYS A 222 -4.16 -3.29 4.19
N PRO A 223 -4.40 -4.40 4.91
CA PRO A 223 -5.08 -5.57 4.33
C PRO A 223 -6.55 -5.25 3.94
N PRO A 224 -7.20 -6.09 3.13
CA PRO A 224 -6.73 -7.39 2.62
C PRO A 224 -5.58 -7.29 1.64
N TYR A 225 -4.62 -8.22 1.74
CA TYR A 225 -3.40 -8.22 0.92
C TYR A 225 -3.48 -9.13 -0.30
N HIS A 226 -2.78 -8.76 -1.39
CA HIS A 226 -2.24 -9.73 -2.33
C HIS A 226 -0.86 -10.15 -1.81
N LEU A 227 -0.79 -11.35 -1.23
CA LEU A 227 0.41 -11.87 -0.57
C LEU A 227 1.27 -12.65 -1.55
N ALA A 228 2.56 -12.36 -1.60
CA ALA A 228 3.54 -13.11 -2.38
C ALA A 228 4.59 -13.75 -1.48
N LEU A 229 4.77 -15.06 -1.61
CA LEU A 229 5.86 -15.83 -1.03
C LEU A 229 6.70 -16.40 -2.16
N VAL A 230 7.98 -16.09 -2.18
CA VAL A 230 8.93 -16.58 -3.19
C VAL A 230 10.00 -17.40 -2.49
N ILE A 231 10.14 -18.67 -2.87
CA ILE A 231 11.15 -19.56 -2.29
C ILE A 231 12.17 -19.95 -3.36
N GLY A 232 13.42 -19.57 -3.12
CA GLY A 232 14.52 -19.70 -4.06
C GLY A 232 14.87 -18.38 -4.73
N GLY A 233 15.78 -18.45 -5.65
CA GLY A 233 16.38 -17.34 -6.38
C GLY A 233 17.87 -17.57 -6.53
N THR A 234 18.44 -17.22 -7.68
CA THR A 234 19.88 -17.30 -7.95
C THR A 234 20.67 -16.18 -7.31
N SER A 235 19.96 -15.14 -6.84
CA SER A 235 20.47 -14.04 -6.02
C SER A 235 19.37 -13.50 -5.11
N ALA A 236 19.73 -12.72 -4.10
CA ALA A 236 18.80 -12.00 -3.23
C ALA A 236 17.91 -11.05 -4.03
N GLU A 237 18.50 -10.34 -4.98
CA GLU A 237 17.82 -9.42 -5.89
C GLU A 237 16.77 -10.15 -6.75
N ALA A 238 17.11 -11.30 -7.34
CA ALA A 238 16.17 -12.10 -8.13
C ALA A 238 14.94 -12.53 -7.31
N THR A 239 15.15 -12.89 -6.04
CA THR A 239 14.06 -13.24 -5.11
C THR A 239 13.14 -12.05 -4.87
N LEU A 240 13.69 -10.90 -4.50
CA LEU A 240 12.91 -9.68 -4.21
C LEU A 240 12.21 -9.10 -5.45
N ALA A 241 12.87 -9.10 -6.61
CA ALA A 241 12.23 -8.72 -7.88
C ALA A 241 11.05 -9.62 -8.22
N THR A 242 11.16 -10.93 -7.90
CA THR A 242 10.06 -11.89 -8.10
C THR A 242 8.91 -11.64 -7.13
N VAL A 243 9.17 -11.31 -5.87
CA VAL A 243 8.13 -10.90 -4.88
C VAL A 243 7.31 -9.71 -5.43
N LYS A 244 7.99 -8.70 -5.95
CA LYS A 244 7.33 -7.52 -6.52
C LYS A 244 6.41 -7.89 -7.69
N LYS A 245 6.89 -8.67 -8.64
CA LYS A 245 6.11 -9.16 -9.79
C LYS A 245 4.93 -10.04 -9.36
N ALA A 246 5.14 -10.96 -8.41
CA ALA A 246 4.13 -11.86 -7.91
C ALA A 246 3.02 -11.10 -7.17
N SER A 247 3.37 -10.15 -6.28
CA SER A 247 2.38 -9.34 -5.56
C SER A 247 1.51 -8.47 -6.47
N ALA A 248 1.99 -8.12 -7.66
CA ALA A 248 1.25 -7.38 -8.69
C ALA A 248 0.44 -8.28 -9.65
N GLY A 249 0.41 -9.61 -9.42
CA GLY A 249 -0.27 -10.55 -10.30
C GLY A 249 0.42 -10.78 -11.66
N TYR A 250 1.60 -10.21 -11.87
CA TYR A 250 2.32 -10.32 -13.15
C TYR A 250 2.74 -11.75 -13.50
N LEU A 251 2.89 -12.60 -12.50
CA LEU A 251 3.32 -13.99 -12.63
C LEU A 251 2.17 -15.02 -12.58
N ASP A 252 0.93 -14.59 -12.66
CA ASP A 252 -0.25 -15.46 -12.50
C ASP A 252 -0.37 -16.54 -13.57
N HIS A 253 0.26 -16.34 -14.72
CA HIS A 253 0.27 -17.28 -15.84
C HIS A 253 1.51 -18.18 -15.93
N LEU A 254 2.31 -18.27 -14.86
CA LEU A 254 3.40 -19.24 -14.77
C LEU A 254 2.85 -20.69 -14.82
N PRO A 255 3.68 -21.66 -15.24
CA PRO A 255 3.40 -23.08 -15.02
C PRO A 255 3.12 -23.39 -13.55
N THR A 256 2.44 -24.50 -13.29
CA THR A 256 2.15 -24.99 -11.92
C THR A 256 3.11 -26.09 -11.47
N GLU A 257 4.06 -26.44 -12.31
CA GLU A 257 5.08 -27.48 -12.05
C GLU A 257 6.45 -27.02 -12.52
N GLY A 258 7.48 -27.45 -11.81
CA GLY A 258 8.87 -27.27 -12.21
C GLY A 258 9.30 -28.26 -13.32
N ASN A 259 10.48 -28.02 -13.91
CA ASN A 259 11.09 -28.92 -14.84
C ASN A 259 12.62 -29.02 -14.64
N GLU A 260 13.27 -29.93 -15.33
CA GLU A 260 14.74 -30.13 -15.27
C GLU A 260 15.53 -28.89 -15.77
N GLY A 261 14.92 -28.06 -16.61
CA GLY A 261 15.52 -26.84 -17.13
C GLY A 261 15.56 -25.67 -16.12
N GLY A 262 14.83 -25.80 -15.02
CA GLY A 262 14.82 -24.78 -13.95
C GLY A 262 13.83 -23.64 -14.17
N GLN A 263 12.67 -23.90 -14.79
CA GLN A 263 11.60 -22.89 -14.89
C GLN A 263 11.03 -22.54 -13.53
N ALA A 264 10.66 -21.27 -13.35
CA ALA A 264 9.81 -20.83 -12.24
C ALA A 264 8.41 -21.42 -12.37
N PHE A 265 7.77 -21.71 -11.22
CA PHE A 265 6.39 -22.18 -11.21
C PHE A 265 5.62 -21.67 -9.99
N ARG A 266 4.28 -21.67 -10.09
CA ARG A 266 3.37 -21.41 -8.98
C ARG A 266 3.01 -22.71 -8.29
N ASP A 267 3.12 -22.72 -6.96
CA ASP A 267 2.72 -23.86 -6.13
C ASP A 267 1.29 -23.63 -5.60
N LEU A 268 0.29 -24.09 -6.38
CA LEU A 268 -1.13 -23.86 -6.07
C LEU A 268 -1.58 -24.59 -4.79
N GLU A 269 -0.93 -25.66 -4.39
CA GLU A 269 -1.23 -26.35 -3.14
C GLU A 269 -0.84 -25.48 -1.94
N TRP A 270 0.37 -24.94 -1.96
CA TRP A 270 0.85 -24.03 -0.93
C TRP A 270 0.12 -22.68 -0.95
N GLU A 271 -0.32 -22.18 -2.09
CA GLU A 271 -1.17 -20.97 -2.15
C GLU A 271 -2.44 -21.16 -1.32
N LYS A 272 -3.19 -22.26 -1.53
CA LYS A 272 -4.40 -22.58 -0.75
C LYS A 272 -4.11 -22.78 0.74
N LYS A 273 -3.00 -23.46 1.06
CA LYS A 273 -2.62 -23.70 2.45
C LYS A 273 -2.29 -22.41 3.20
N ILE A 274 -1.55 -21.50 2.56
CA ILE A 274 -1.19 -20.20 3.14
C ILE A 274 -2.42 -19.29 3.25
N GLU A 275 -3.31 -19.31 2.26
CA GLU A 275 -4.58 -18.58 2.31
C GLU A 275 -5.41 -19.01 3.53
N LYS A 276 -5.51 -20.32 3.79
CA LYS A 276 -6.17 -20.83 4.97
C LYS A 276 -5.49 -20.38 6.28
N ILE A 277 -4.17 -20.43 6.36
CA ILE A 277 -3.41 -19.93 7.52
C ILE A 277 -3.70 -18.44 7.74
N ALA A 278 -3.75 -17.64 6.67
CA ALA A 278 -4.06 -16.22 6.74
C ALA A 278 -5.50 -15.94 7.19
N GLN A 279 -6.47 -16.78 6.79
CA GLN A 279 -7.85 -16.68 7.26
C GLN A 279 -8.00 -17.01 8.76
N GLU A 280 -7.18 -17.92 9.26
CA GLU A 280 -7.19 -18.37 10.65
C GLU A 280 -6.37 -17.47 11.59
N CYS A 281 -5.61 -16.51 11.09
CA CYS A 281 -4.73 -15.66 11.90
C CYS A 281 -5.47 -14.63 12.78
N GLY A 282 -6.76 -14.40 12.53
CA GLY A 282 -7.61 -13.49 13.30
C GLY A 282 -7.41 -11.99 13.02
N LEU A 283 -6.41 -11.60 12.22
CA LEU A 283 -6.14 -10.20 11.87
C LEU A 283 -7.24 -9.60 10.98
N GLY A 284 -7.80 -10.40 10.08
CA GLY A 284 -8.86 -10.03 9.17
C GLY A 284 -8.53 -8.83 8.29
N ALA A 285 -9.58 -8.15 7.83
CA ALA A 285 -9.45 -6.90 7.09
C ALA A 285 -9.18 -5.72 8.06
N GLN A 286 -8.07 -5.73 8.77
CA GLN A 286 -7.51 -4.73 9.71
C GLN A 286 -8.04 -4.80 11.17
N PHE A 287 -9.28 -5.12 11.41
CA PHE A 287 -9.91 -5.04 12.74
C PHE A 287 -10.54 -6.36 13.20
N GLY A 288 -9.88 -7.44 12.90
CA GLY A 288 -10.37 -8.79 13.17
C GLY A 288 -11.20 -9.36 12.02
N GLY A 289 -11.33 -10.68 12.02
CA GLY A 289 -12.07 -11.40 11.00
C GLY A 289 -11.21 -12.36 10.17
N LYS A 290 -11.69 -12.69 8.99
CA LYS A 290 -11.15 -13.72 8.11
C LYS A 290 -10.27 -13.17 6.98
N TYR A 291 -10.54 -11.95 6.52
CA TYR A 291 -10.02 -11.43 5.25
C TYR A 291 -8.70 -10.66 5.37
N PHE A 292 -7.66 -11.33 5.89
CA PHE A 292 -6.30 -10.77 5.91
C PHE A 292 -5.66 -10.71 4.52
N VAL A 293 -6.02 -11.64 3.64
CA VAL A 293 -5.56 -11.67 2.25
C VAL A 293 -6.74 -11.75 1.27
N HIS A 294 -6.57 -11.17 0.08
CA HIS A 294 -7.41 -11.41 -1.08
C HIS A 294 -7.03 -12.68 -1.80
N ASP A 295 -5.74 -12.93 -1.88
CA ASP A 295 -5.13 -14.11 -2.48
C ASP A 295 -3.66 -14.24 -2.05
N VAL A 296 -3.13 -15.41 -2.35
CA VAL A 296 -1.73 -15.76 -2.10
C VAL A 296 -1.10 -16.26 -3.40
N ARG A 297 0.14 -15.87 -3.64
CA ARG A 297 0.97 -16.38 -4.74
C ARG A 297 2.25 -16.97 -4.18
N VAL A 298 2.46 -18.26 -4.43
CA VAL A 298 3.68 -18.98 -4.02
C VAL A 298 4.49 -19.29 -5.26
N ILE A 299 5.66 -18.67 -5.39
CA ILE A 299 6.56 -18.86 -6.53
C ILE A 299 7.78 -19.65 -6.09
N ARG A 300 8.08 -20.72 -6.84
CA ARG A 300 9.29 -21.53 -6.67
C ARG A 300 10.30 -21.16 -7.75
N LEU A 301 11.53 -20.88 -7.33
CA LEU A 301 12.65 -20.55 -8.21
C LEU A 301 13.80 -21.56 -8.04
N PRO A 302 14.62 -21.77 -9.06
CA PRO A 302 15.94 -22.36 -8.91
C PRO A 302 16.77 -21.57 -7.89
N ARG A 303 17.66 -22.24 -7.18
CA ARG A 303 18.53 -21.65 -6.18
C ARG A 303 19.91 -22.28 -6.15
N HIS A 304 20.87 -21.60 -5.57
CA HIS A 304 22.13 -22.22 -5.19
C HIS A 304 21.87 -23.28 -4.10
N ALA A 305 22.49 -24.44 -4.21
CA ALA A 305 22.23 -25.57 -3.30
C ALA A 305 22.48 -25.23 -1.82
N ALA A 306 23.47 -24.37 -1.54
CA ALA A 306 23.84 -23.95 -0.18
C ALA A 306 23.01 -22.77 0.36
N SER A 307 22.08 -22.21 -0.42
CA SER A 307 21.23 -21.10 0.02
C SER A 307 19.75 -21.42 -0.24
N CYS A 308 18.88 -20.87 0.60
CA CYS A 308 17.43 -20.97 0.40
C CYS A 308 16.81 -19.61 0.74
N PRO A 309 16.97 -18.60 -0.11
CA PRO A 309 16.34 -17.31 0.11
C PRO A 309 14.82 -17.44 0.05
N VAL A 310 14.14 -16.75 0.96
CA VAL A 310 12.68 -16.66 1.01
C VAL A 310 12.30 -15.19 1.00
N GLY A 311 11.61 -14.78 -0.05
CA GLY A 311 11.05 -13.45 -0.16
C GLY A 311 9.58 -13.45 0.23
N LEU A 312 9.17 -12.47 1.03
CA LEU A 312 7.78 -12.25 1.42
C LEU A 312 7.43 -10.79 1.18
N GLY A 313 6.29 -10.54 0.56
CA GLY A 313 5.82 -9.18 0.35
C GLY A 313 4.35 -9.11 0.01
N VAL A 314 3.83 -7.89 0.04
CA VAL A 314 2.40 -7.63 -0.18
C VAL A 314 2.16 -6.50 -1.18
N SER A 315 1.06 -6.62 -1.94
CA SER A 315 0.33 -5.47 -2.46
C SER A 315 -0.84 -5.19 -1.53
N CYS A 316 -1.06 -3.94 -1.18
CA CYS A 316 -2.07 -3.56 -0.19
C CYS A 316 -3.47 -3.40 -0.83
N SER A 317 -4.44 -3.01 -0.03
CA SER A 317 -5.82 -2.74 -0.48
C SER A 317 -5.95 -1.67 -1.57
N ALA A 318 -4.91 -0.86 -1.78
CA ALA A 318 -4.77 0.01 -2.94
C ALA A 318 -3.80 -0.65 -3.94
N ASP A 319 -4.24 -1.71 -4.60
CA ASP A 319 -3.44 -2.54 -5.53
C ASP A 319 -3.11 -1.79 -6.83
N ARG A 320 -2.19 -0.83 -6.75
CA ARG A 320 -1.87 0.14 -7.78
C ARG A 320 -0.77 -0.35 -8.72
N ASN A 321 -1.16 -1.12 -9.69
CA ASN A 321 -0.27 -1.54 -10.77
C ASN A 321 -1.04 -1.71 -12.07
N ILE A 322 -0.36 -1.50 -13.21
CA ILE A 322 -0.97 -1.52 -14.54
C ILE A 322 0.04 -2.00 -15.56
N LYS A 323 -0.42 -2.80 -16.52
CA LYS A 323 0.38 -3.25 -17.65
C LYS A 323 0.26 -2.31 -18.84
N ALA A 324 1.29 -2.30 -19.67
CA ALA A 324 1.25 -1.61 -20.95
C ALA A 324 2.08 -2.34 -21.99
N LYS A 325 1.83 -2.04 -23.26
CA LYS A 325 2.62 -2.56 -24.37
C LYS A 325 2.66 -1.56 -25.53
N ILE A 326 3.78 -1.57 -26.22
CA ILE A 326 3.96 -0.85 -27.47
C ILE A 326 4.30 -1.88 -28.56
N ASN A 327 3.60 -1.81 -29.65
CA ASN A 327 3.84 -2.62 -30.85
C ASN A 327 3.57 -1.80 -32.11
N GLU A 328 3.57 -2.42 -33.27
CA GLU A 328 3.34 -1.74 -34.56
C GLU A 328 1.93 -1.13 -34.68
N ASP A 329 0.97 -1.60 -33.89
CA ASP A 329 -0.41 -1.10 -33.91
C ASP A 329 -0.62 0.12 -33.02
N GLY A 330 0.35 0.45 -32.13
CA GLY A 330 0.28 1.62 -31.27
C GLY A 330 0.82 1.41 -29.87
N ILE A 331 0.48 2.35 -29.00
CA ILE A 331 0.75 2.35 -27.56
C ILE A 331 -0.53 1.99 -26.83
N PHE A 332 -0.47 0.97 -25.99
CA PHE A 332 -1.63 0.39 -25.29
C PHE A 332 -1.40 0.37 -23.78
N LEU A 333 -2.45 0.69 -23.05
CA LEU A 333 -2.49 0.63 -21.59
C LEU A 333 -3.59 -0.33 -21.14
N GLU A 334 -3.34 -1.13 -20.10
CA GLU A 334 -4.35 -1.99 -19.47
C GLU A 334 -5.59 -1.19 -19.12
N GLU A 335 -6.77 -1.76 -19.32
CA GLU A 335 -8.03 -1.14 -18.98
C GLU A 335 -8.36 -1.42 -17.52
N LEU A 336 -8.32 -0.37 -16.68
CA LEU A 336 -8.75 -0.41 -15.29
C LEU A 336 -10.24 -0.08 -15.16
N GLU A 337 -10.82 -0.30 -14.00
CA GLU A 337 -12.25 -0.11 -13.76
C GLU A 337 -12.61 1.35 -13.52
N HIS A 338 -13.38 1.92 -14.42
CA HIS A 338 -13.87 3.31 -14.34
C HIS A 338 -15.25 3.46 -13.69
N ASN A 339 -16.02 2.36 -13.52
CA ASN A 339 -17.33 2.35 -12.89
C ASN A 339 -17.38 1.41 -11.68
N PRO A 340 -16.64 1.69 -10.60
CA PRO A 340 -16.58 0.81 -9.43
C PRO A 340 -17.91 0.67 -8.70
N ALA A 341 -18.88 1.57 -8.94
CA ALA A 341 -20.22 1.48 -8.34
C ALA A 341 -20.96 0.18 -8.70
N ARG A 342 -20.64 -0.44 -9.83
CA ARG A 342 -21.25 -1.72 -10.24
C ARG A 342 -20.93 -2.91 -9.31
N PHE A 343 -19.92 -2.76 -8.44
CA PHE A 343 -19.53 -3.77 -7.44
C PHE A 343 -20.23 -3.59 -6.10
N LEU A 344 -20.96 -2.49 -5.89
CA LEU A 344 -21.73 -2.31 -4.67
C LEU A 344 -22.94 -3.27 -4.65
N PRO A 345 -23.31 -3.76 -3.45
CA PRO A 345 -24.58 -4.45 -3.29
C PRO A 345 -25.75 -3.47 -3.48
N GLU A 346 -26.91 -3.98 -3.89
CA GLU A 346 -28.15 -3.18 -4.05
C GLU A 346 -28.55 -2.43 -2.77
N MET A 347 -28.28 -3.02 -1.62
CA MET A 347 -28.46 -2.39 -0.30
C MET A 347 -27.14 -2.42 0.47
N ALA A 348 -26.86 -1.35 1.21
CA ALA A 348 -25.71 -1.32 2.11
C ALA A 348 -25.76 -2.53 3.07
N PRO A 349 -24.63 -3.19 3.33
CA PRO A 349 -24.63 -4.35 4.22
C PRO A 349 -25.08 -3.95 5.61
N HIS A 350 -25.90 -4.80 6.22
CA HIS A 350 -26.28 -4.60 7.62
C HIS A 350 -25.03 -4.75 8.50
N MET A 351 -24.76 -3.76 9.30
CA MET A 351 -23.64 -3.72 10.24
C MET A 351 -24.15 -3.18 11.58
N GLN A 352 -23.54 -3.64 12.67
CA GLN A 352 -23.85 -3.08 13.98
C GLN A 352 -23.58 -1.56 14.01
N PRO A 353 -24.41 -0.77 14.71
CA PRO A 353 -24.20 0.68 14.82
C PRO A 353 -22.85 0.98 15.47
N ALA A 354 -22.19 2.03 15.01
CA ALA A 354 -21.01 2.57 15.66
C ALA A 354 -21.39 3.41 16.90
N VAL A 355 -20.43 3.55 17.81
CA VAL A 355 -20.60 4.44 18.98
C VAL A 355 -20.14 5.85 18.63
N ASP A 356 -21.01 6.82 18.80
CA ASP A 356 -20.69 8.22 18.57
C ASP A 356 -19.84 8.80 19.71
N ILE A 357 -18.71 9.41 19.36
CA ILE A 357 -17.77 10.07 20.26
C ILE A 357 -17.60 11.53 19.82
N ASP A 358 -18.02 12.47 20.68
CA ASP A 358 -17.78 13.90 20.49
C ASP A 358 -16.40 14.29 21.06
N LEU A 359 -15.46 14.60 20.19
CA LEU A 359 -14.08 14.97 20.53
C LEU A 359 -13.94 16.43 20.97
N ASN A 360 -14.99 17.24 20.93
CA ASN A 360 -14.99 18.62 21.42
C ASN A 360 -15.24 18.69 22.93
N GLN A 361 -15.66 17.58 23.55
CA GLN A 361 -15.77 17.48 25.00
C GLN A 361 -14.38 17.57 25.67
N PRO A 362 -14.31 17.93 26.97
CA PRO A 362 -13.05 17.80 27.71
C PRO A 362 -12.42 16.41 27.57
N MET A 363 -11.09 16.33 27.50
CA MET A 363 -10.39 15.06 27.30
C MET A 363 -10.78 14.00 28.35
N GLU A 364 -10.98 14.40 29.60
CA GLU A 364 -11.43 13.48 30.66
C GLU A 364 -12.77 12.81 30.34
N ASP A 365 -13.72 13.55 29.75
CA ASP A 365 -15.03 13.03 29.39
C ASP A 365 -14.92 12.10 28.17
N VAL A 366 -14.05 12.41 27.20
CA VAL A 366 -13.74 11.55 26.06
C VAL A 366 -13.15 10.22 26.54
N LEU A 367 -12.14 10.26 27.42
CA LEU A 367 -11.52 9.06 27.99
C LEU A 367 -12.52 8.22 28.78
N LYS A 368 -13.33 8.85 29.64
CA LYS A 368 -14.39 8.19 30.39
C LYS A 368 -15.43 7.53 29.50
N LYS A 369 -15.78 8.16 28.39
CA LYS A 369 -16.70 7.59 27.39
C LYS A 369 -16.08 6.37 26.70
N LEU A 370 -14.84 6.47 26.22
CA LEU A 370 -14.12 5.38 25.57
C LEU A 370 -13.95 4.16 26.50
N SER A 371 -13.66 4.39 27.79
CA SER A 371 -13.46 3.34 28.80
C SER A 371 -14.70 2.43 29.03
N GLN A 372 -15.88 2.84 28.56
CA GLN A 372 -17.11 2.06 28.66
C GLN A 372 -17.19 0.91 27.62
N TYR A 373 -16.34 0.95 26.59
CA TYR A 373 -16.43 0.04 25.46
C TYR A 373 -15.19 -0.86 25.35
N PRO A 374 -15.36 -2.12 24.95
CA PRO A 374 -14.24 -3.03 24.77
C PRO A 374 -13.45 -2.71 23.49
N ILE A 375 -12.24 -3.29 23.39
CA ILE A 375 -11.48 -3.32 22.13
C ILE A 375 -12.33 -3.92 20.99
N LYS A 376 -12.03 -3.55 19.74
CA LYS A 376 -12.78 -3.84 18.50
C LYS A 376 -14.11 -3.09 18.35
N THR A 377 -14.52 -2.30 19.34
CA THR A 377 -15.72 -1.46 19.19
C THR A 377 -15.49 -0.44 18.08
N ARG A 378 -16.45 -0.37 17.14
CA ARG A 378 -16.47 0.62 16.07
C ARG A 378 -17.01 1.95 16.59
N LEU A 379 -16.34 3.03 16.22
CA LEU A 379 -16.62 4.39 16.66
C LEU A 379 -16.89 5.29 15.46
N ASN A 380 -17.75 6.28 15.64
CA ASN A 380 -17.87 7.48 14.80
C ASN A 380 -17.31 8.66 15.57
N LEU A 381 -16.19 9.19 15.15
CA LEU A 381 -15.57 10.35 15.78
C LEU A 381 -16.06 11.62 15.11
N SER A 382 -16.47 12.61 15.89
CA SER A 382 -16.81 13.96 15.41
C SER A 382 -16.17 15.01 16.31
N GLY A 383 -15.66 16.09 15.71
CA GLY A 383 -14.98 17.17 16.44
C GLY A 383 -13.58 17.46 15.91
N THR A 384 -12.65 17.79 16.80
CA THR A 384 -11.30 18.22 16.45
C THR A 384 -10.26 17.13 16.64
N LEU A 385 -9.38 16.96 15.65
CA LEU A 385 -8.15 16.16 15.75
C LEU A 385 -6.92 17.03 15.45
N ILE A 386 -5.81 16.72 16.11
CA ILE A 386 -4.50 17.27 15.79
C ILE A 386 -3.73 16.26 14.93
N VAL A 387 -3.30 16.68 13.76
CA VAL A 387 -2.50 15.85 12.86
C VAL A 387 -1.03 16.11 13.13
N ALA A 388 -0.30 15.09 13.55
CA ALA A 388 1.15 15.14 13.78
C ALA A 388 1.75 13.76 13.55
N ARG A 389 2.94 13.69 12.98
CA ARG A 389 3.66 12.45 12.74
C ARG A 389 5.18 12.65 12.87
N ASP A 390 5.99 11.81 12.29
CA ASP A 390 7.43 11.61 12.46
C ASP A 390 8.24 12.86 12.87
N MET A 391 8.38 13.85 11.97
CA MET A 391 9.21 15.04 12.24
C MET A 391 8.58 15.95 13.30
N ALA A 392 7.24 16.08 13.30
CA ALA A 392 6.56 16.84 14.33
C ALA A 392 6.74 16.21 15.72
N HIS A 393 6.67 14.87 15.84
CA HIS A 393 6.92 14.17 17.10
C HIS A 393 8.36 14.37 17.58
N LEU A 394 9.34 14.31 16.67
CA LEU A 394 10.74 14.59 17.00
C LEU A 394 10.90 16.01 17.54
N ARG A 395 10.37 17.02 16.86
CA ARG A 395 10.43 18.41 17.30
C ARG A 395 9.75 18.64 18.63
N LEU A 396 8.55 18.07 18.84
CA LEU A 396 7.83 18.11 20.11
C LEU A 396 8.68 17.50 21.24
N LYS A 397 9.34 16.39 20.99
CA LYS A 397 10.22 15.80 21.99
C LYS A 397 11.41 16.71 22.31
N GLU A 398 12.08 17.30 21.33
CA GLU A 398 13.17 18.25 21.51
C GLU A 398 12.74 19.47 22.33
N MET A 399 11.53 20.00 22.08
CA MET A 399 10.95 21.11 22.85
C MET A 399 10.75 20.75 24.32
N LEU A 400 10.18 19.56 24.58
CA LEU A 400 9.94 19.07 25.93
C LEU A 400 11.25 18.77 26.67
N ASP A 401 12.24 18.16 25.99
CA ASP A 401 13.59 17.93 26.54
C ASP A 401 14.31 19.25 26.90
N ALA A 402 14.01 20.34 26.18
CA ALA A 402 14.47 21.69 26.48
C ALA A 402 13.68 22.40 27.60
N GLY A 403 12.76 21.67 28.27
CA GLY A 403 11.97 22.21 29.39
C GLY A 403 10.77 23.08 28.98
N GLN A 404 10.40 23.09 27.70
CA GLN A 404 9.18 23.76 27.26
C GLN A 404 7.95 22.94 27.65
N PRO A 405 6.78 23.56 27.91
CA PRO A 405 5.58 22.83 28.28
C PRO A 405 4.99 22.06 27.09
N MET A 406 4.26 20.99 27.39
CA MET A 406 3.45 20.29 26.39
C MET A 406 2.45 21.26 25.75
N PRO A 407 2.39 21.37 24.41
CA PRO A 407 1.44 22.24 23.74
C PRO A 407 -0.01 21.93 24.10
N GLU A 408 -0.82 22.97 24.35
CA GLU A 408 -2.22 22.82 24.79
C GLU A 408 -3.07 22.02 23.79
N TYR A 409 -2.80 22.13 22.49
CA TYR A 409 -3.54 21.37 21.48
C TYR A 409 -3.33 19.84 21.61
N LEU A 410 -2.18 19.38 22.12
CA LEU A 410 -1.92 17.95 22.37
C LEU A 410 -2.53 17.44 23.67
N LYS A 411 -2.79 18.32 24.63
CA LYS A 411 -3.52 17.98 25.87
C LYS A 411 -5.03 17.93 25.62
N ARG A 412 -5.51 18.85 24.80
CA ARG A 412 -6.94 19.07 24.60
C ARG A 412 -7.57 18.10 23.59
N TYR A 413 -6.85 17.72 22.54
CA TYR A 413 -7.40 16.97 21.40
C TYR A 413 -6.65 15.67 21.14
N PRO A 414 -7.34 14.64 20.61
CA PRO A 414 -6.68 13.43 20.12
C PRO A 414 -5.70 13.75 18.99
N VAL A 415 -4.66 12.91 18.88
CA VAL A 415 -3.63 13.04 17.84
C VAL A 415 -3.84 12.01 16.75
N TYR A 416 -3.93 12.46 15.51
CA TYR A 416 -4.05 11.64 14.32
C TYR A 416 -2.71 11.57 13.58
N TYR A 417 -2.14 10.38 13.51
CA TYR A 417 -0.89 10.14 12.76
C TYR A 417 -1.24 9.98 11.29
N ALA A 418 -1.13 11.05 10.55
CA ALA A 418 -1.56 11.12 9.16
C ALA A 418 -0.85 12.22 8.39
N GLY A 419 -1.08 12.26 7.08
CA GLY A 419 -0.62 13.34 6.21
C GLY A 419 -1.35 13.27 4.88
N PRO A 420 -1.93 14.39 4.40
CA PRO A 420 -2.72 14.42 3.19
C PRO A 420 -1.87 14.30 1.91
N ALA A 421 -2.51 13.95 0.80
CA ALA A 421 -2.07 14.30 -0.54
C ALA A 421 -2.33 15.79 -0.81
N LYS A 422 -1.98 16.30 -1.99
CA LYS A 422 -2.30 17.69 -2.36
C LYS A 422 -3.80 17.93 -2.30
N THR A 423 -4.17 19.10 -1.82
CA THR A 423 -5.58 19.51 -1.71
C THR A 423 -6.08 20.03 -3.05
N PRO A 424 -7.12 19.43 -3.64
CA PRO A 424 -7.78 19.98 -4.81
C PRO A 424 -8.40 21.34 -4.52
N ILE A 425 -8.53 22.18 -5.55
CA ILE A 425 -9.15 23.51 -5.41
C ILE A 425 -10.60 23.37 -4.93
N GLY A 426 -10.94 24.10 -3.88
CA GLY A 426 -12.30 24.10 -3.31
C GLY A 426 -12.61 22.95 -2.35
N MET A 427 -11.68 22.06 -2.08
CA MET A 427 -11.83 20.98 -1.09
C MET A 427 -11.18 21.35 0.24
N ALA A 428 -11.64 20.74 1.34
CA ALA A 428 -11.06 20.90 2.67
C ALA A 428 -9.68 20.24 2.79
N SER A 429 -9.46 19.15 2.04
CA SER A 429 -8.22 18.38 2.07
C SER A 429 -8.06 17.57 0.80
N GLY A 430 -6.83 17.17 0.47
CA GLY A 430 -6.54 16.05 -0.44
C GLY A 430 -6.81 14.72 0.25
N SER A 431 -6.67 13.60 -0.46
CA SER A 431 -6.83 12.26 0.12
C SER A 431 -6.05 12.17 1.43
N PHE A 432 -6.73 11.75 2.51
CA PHE A 432 -6.22 11.85 3.86
C PHE A 432 -6.46 10.57 4.64
N GLY A 433 -5.44 9.80 4.88
CA GLY A 433 -5.53 8.54 5.60
C GLY A 433 -4.43 8.37 6.64
N PRO A 434 -4.56 7.37 7.51
CA PRO A 434 -3.62 7.13 8.61
C PRO A 434 -2.26 6.65 8.10
N THR A 435 -1.20 7.03 8.82
CA THR A 435 0.13 6.43 8.68
C THR A 435 0.34 5.30 9.70
N THR A 436 1.41 4.52 9.51
CA THR A 436 1.80 3.44 10.43
C THR A 436 2.13 3.97 11.81
N ALA A 437 1.39 3.50 12.82
CA ALA A 437 1.46 3.98 14.19
C ALA A 437 2.80 3.67 14.88
N GLY A 438 3.37 2.49 14.64
CA GLY A 438 4.58 2.00 15.32
C GLY A 438 5.81 2.91 15.22
N ARG A 439 5.86 3.81 14.23
CA ARG A 439 6.95 4.79 14.11
C ARG A 439 6.95 5.82 15.24
N MET A 440 5.80 6.11 15.82
CA MET A 440 5.64 7.05 16.92
C MET A 440 5.69 6.39 18.31
N ASP A 441 5.84 5.07 18.38
CA ASP A 441 5.89 4.34 19.66
C ASP A 441 6.91 4.88 20.67
N PRO A 442 8.14 5.29 20.27
CA PRO A 442 9.13 5.80 21.20
C PRO A 442 8.73 7.09 21.95
N TYR A 443 7.72 7.82 21.43
CA TYR A 443 7.30 9.09 22.02
C TYR A 443 6.12 8.96 22.99
N VAL A 444 5.36 7.85 22.93
CA VAL A 444 4.04 7.73 23.58
C VAL A 444 4.10 7.85 25.10
N ASP A 445 4.93 7.05 25.78
CA ASP A 445 5.05 7.09 27.26
C ASP A 445 5.48 8.50 27.72
N PHE A 446 6.43 9.09 27.01
CA PHE A 446 6.94 10.43 27.32
C PHE A 446 5.87 11.51 27.14
N PHE A 447 5.13 11.49 26.05
CA PHE A 447 4.06 12.50 25.82
C PHE A 447 2.89 12.33 26.79
N MET A 448 2.47 11.10 27.05
CA MET A 448 1.41 10.83 28.02
C MET A 448 1.82 11.25 29.45
N SER A 449 3.10 11.08 29.83
CA SER A 449 3.60 11.53 31.14
C SER A 449 3.51 13.06 31.32
N HIS A 450 3.45 13.82 30.21
CA HIS A 450 3.24 15.27 30.19
C HIS A 450 1.77 15.68 29.91
N GLY A 451 0.85 14.71 29.97
CA GLY A 451 -0.59 14.92 29.76
C GLY A 451 -1.02 15.15 28.32
N GLY A 452 -0.13 14.85 27.33
CA GLY A 452 -0.46 14.98 25.91
C GLY A 452 -0.68 13.63 25.23
N SER A 453 -1.29 13.65 24.03
CA SER A 453 -1.50 12.46 23.21
C SER A 453 -2.25 11.30 23.89
N MET A 454 -3.19 11.64 24.77
CA MET A 454 -3.96 10.65 25.56
C MET A 454 -4.83 9.75 24.69
N VAL A 455 -5.25 10.22 23.52
CA VAL A 455 -5.95 9.44 22.50
C VAL A 455 -5.19 9.58 21.18
N MET A 456 -4.73 8.45 20.64
CA MET A 456 -4.00 8.38 19.38
C MET A 456 -4.85 7.70 18.33
N VAL A 457 -4.88 8.23 17.10
CA VAL A 457 -5.58 7.65 15.96
C VAL A 457 -4.55 7.36 14.87
N ALA A 458 -4.46 6.11 14.38
CA ALA A 458 -3.53 5.73 13.32
C ALA A 458 -3.88 4.33 12.76
N LYS A 459 -2.96 3.66 12.06
CA LYS A 459 -3.14 2.28 11.59
C LYS A 459 -2.00 1.35 12.03
N GLY A 460 -2.31 0.06 12.11
CA GLY A 460 -1.36 -1.01 12.39
C GLY A 460 -1.17 -1.29 13.87
N ASN A 461 -0.39 -2.33 14.14
CA ASN A 461 -0.04 -2.77 15.49
C ASN A 461 0.96 -1.83 16.17
N ARG A 462 0.96 -1.85 17.50
CA ARG A 462 1.86 -1.07 18.35
C ARG A 462 2.77 -1.99 19.18
N SER A 463 3.86 -1.43 19.70
CA SER A 463 4.75 -2.12 20.65
C SER A 463 4.12 -2.26 22.03
N GLN A 464 4.71 -3.14 22.87
CA GLN A 464 4.25 -3.35 24.27
C GLN A 464 4.26 -2.07 25.08
N GLN A 465 5.28 -1.22 24.90
CA GLN A 465 5.39 0.05 25.64
C GLN A 465 4.17 0.97 25.46
N VAL A 466 3.51 0.92 24.29
CA VAL A 466 2.28 1.71 24.06
C VAL A 466 1.11 1.15 24.83
N THR A 467 0.96 -0.17 24.85
CA THR A 467 -0.07 -0.85 25.67
C THR A 467 0.12 -0.53 27.16
N ASP A 468 1.38 -0.56 27.62
CA ASP A 468 1.74 -0.25 29.01
C ASP A 468 1.49 1.22 29.34
N ALA A 469 1.83 2.14 28.43
CA ALA A 469 1.56 3.57 28.58
C ALA A 469 0.05 3.87 28.65
N CYS A 470 -0.75 3.27 27.75
CA CYS A 470 -2.21 3.41 27.77
C CYS A 470 -2.77 2.96 29.12
N LYS A 471 -2.34 1.82 29.63
CA LYS A 471 -2.74 1.32 30.96
C LYS A 471 -2.30 2.22 32.09
N LYS A 472 -1.06 2.74 32.03
CA LYS A 472 -0.46 3.53 33.09
C LYS A 472 -1.12 4.92 33.22
N TYR A 473 -1.43 5.54 32.09
CA TYR A 473 -1.93 6.92 32.05
C TYR A 473 -3.43 7.02 31.72
N GLY A 474 -4.12 5.92 31.46
CA GLY A 474 -5.53 5.92 31.09
C GLY A 474 -5.79 6.34 29.65
N GLY A 475 -4.82 6.12 28.73
CA GLY A 475 -4.93 6.52 27.33
C GLY A 475 -5.50 5.43 26.42
N PHE A 476 -5.70 5.82 25.13
CA PHE A 476 -6.27 4.92 24.12
C PHE A 476 -5.50 5.01 22.80
N TYR A 477 -5.41 3.87 22.12
CA TYR A 477 -5.06 3.83 20.70
C TYR A 477 -6.26 3.38 19.88
N LEU A 478 -6.67 4.22 18.95
CA LEU A 478 -7.76 3.98 18.02
C LEU A 478 -7.21 3.68 16.63
N GLY A 479 -7.66 2.59 16.03
CA GLY A 479 -7.34 2.24 14.66
C GLY A 479 -8.24 2.97 13.67
N SER A 480 -7.66 3.70 12.73
CA SER A 480 -8.36 4.23 11.55
C SER A 480 -8.14 3.30 10.36
N ILE A 481 -9.12 3.20 9.47
CA ILE A 481 -9.02 2.34 8.28
C ILE A 481 -7.90 2.85 7.38
N GLY A 482 -6.94 1.97 7.08
CA GLY A 482 -5.91 2.24 6.08
C GLY A 482 -6.40 1.85 4.69
N GLY A 483 -6.11 2.67 3.69
CA GLY A 483 -6.51 2.49 2.30
C GLY A 483 -7.51 3.54 1.82
N PRO A 484 -8.70 3.71 2.43
CA PRO A 484 -9.77 4.56 1.88
C PRO A 484 -9.57 6.05 2.21
N ALA A 485 -8.50 6.65 1.69
CA ALA A 485 -8.14 8.05 1.99
C ALA A 485 -8.97 9.08 1.21
N ALA A 486 -9.49 8.74 0.04
CA ALA A 486 -10.31 9.65 -0.77
C ALA A 486 -11.66 9.90 -0.10
N ILE A 487 -12.34 8.83 0.34
CA ILE A 487 -13.64 8.97 1.02
C ILE A 487 -13.51 9.66 2.38
N LEU A 488 -12.45 9.37 3.16
CA LEU A 488 -12.21 10.07 4.42
C LEU A 488 -12.03 11.58 4.21
N ALA A 489 -11.29 11.98 3.17
CA ALA A 489 -11.13 13.39 2.82
C ALA A 489 -12.44 14.03 2.39
N LYS A 490 -13.24 13.35 1.55
CA LYS A 490 -14.48 13.92 0.99
C LYS A 490 -15.61 13.98 2.00
N GLU A 491 -15.80 12.91 2.80
CA GLU A 491 -16.96 12.76 3.66
C GLU A 491 -16.71 13.11 5.12
N SER A 492 -15.52 12.82 5.65
CA SER A 492 -15.27 12.98 7.08
C SER A 492 -14.51 14.27 7.43
N ILE A 493 -13.60 14.76 6.59
CA ILE A 493 -12.78 15.94 6.91
C ILE A 493 -13.48 17.20 6.41
N LYS A 494 -13.82 18.11 7.33
CA LYS A 494 -14.55 19.35 7.02
C LYS A 494 -13.65 20.57 6.92
N SER A 495 -12.53 20.59 7.64
CA SER A 495 -11.51 21.64 7.55
C SER A 495 -10.13 21.11 7.87
N SER A 496 -9.10 21.78 7.37
CA SER A 496 -7.69 21.48 7.66
C SER A 496 -6.88 22.76 7.62
N GLU A 497 -6.26 23.12 8.74
CA GLU A 497 -5.39 24.29 8.89
C GLU A 497 -4.04 23.89 9.50
N VAL A 498 -2.95 24.52 9.06
CA VAL A 498 -1.64 24.39 9.71
C VAL A 498 -1.65 25.29 10.94
N ILE A 499 -1.29 24.73 12.10
CA ILE A 499 -1.29 25.46 13.38
C ILE A 499 0.11 25.57 14.00
N ASP A 500 1.06 24.74 13.59
CA ASP A 500 2.44 24.75 14.11
C ASP A 500 3.40 24.08 13.13
N MET A 501 4.69 24.42 13.23
CA MET A 501 5.79 23.80 12.45
C MET A 501 5.56 23.86 10.94
N GLU A 502 5.13 24.99 10.40
CA GLU A 502 4.83 25.18 8.97
C GLU A 502 6.01 24.83 8.06
N GLU A 503 7.24 25.06 8.55
CA GLU A 503 8.47 24.72 7.85
C GLU A 503 8.64 23.24 7.53
N LEU A 504 7.94 22.35 8.26
CA LEU A 504 7.92 20.90 7.99
C LEU A 504 7.04 20.53 6.79
N GLY A 505 6.34 21.49 6.20
CA GLY A 505 5.53 21.27 4.99
C GLY A 505 4.45 20.20 5.19
N MET A 506 4.63 19.04 4.58
CA MET A 506 3.67 17.92 4.68
C MET A 506 3.64 17.24 6.05
N GLU A 507 4.61 17.50 6.90
CA GLU A 507 4.68 17.02 8.29
C GLU A 507 4.39 18.11 9.33
N ALA A 508 3.99 19.30 8.87
CA ALA A 508 3.51 20.36 9.73
C ALA A 508 2.34 19.88 10.61
N VAL A 509 2.25 20.44 11.81
CA VAL A 509 1.12 20.16 12.71
C VAL A 509 -0.13 20.82 12.17
N ARG A 510 -1.19 20.03 12.01
CA ARG A 510 -2.47 20.53 11.51
C ARG A 510 -3.57 20.31 12.54
N LYS A 511 -4.54 21.20 12.52
CA LYS A 511 -5.82 21.02 13.18
C LYS A 511 -6.87 20.73 12.12
N ILE A 512 -7.60 19.63 12.28
CA ILE A 512 -8.69 19.25 11.38
C ILE A 512 -9.99 19.12 12.14
N THR A 513 -11.08 19.47 11.49
CA THR A 513 -12.43 19.19 11.97
C THR A 513 -12.98 18.01 11.21
N ILE A 514 -13.53 17.04 11.94
CA ILE A 514 -14.07 15.81 11.38
C ILE A 514 -15.53 15.58 11.77
N GLU A 515 -16.25 14.87 10.92
CA GLU A 515 -17.60 14.35 11.18
C GLU A 515 -17.70 12.89 10.76
N ASN A 516 -18.32 12.06 11.60
CA ASN A 516 -18.55 10.64 11.36
C ASN A 516 -17.28 9.88 10.89
N PHE A 517 -16.14 10.25 11.45
CA PHE A 517 -14.86 9.65 11.11
C PHE A 517 -14.76 8.25 11.73
N PRO A 518 -14.62 7.17 10.91
CA PRO A 518 -14.63 5.80 11.42
C PRO A 518 -13.33 5.44 12.12
N ALA A 519 -13.44 4.87 13.32
CA ALA A 519 -12.31 4.35 14.07
C ALA A 519 -12.71 3.12 14.89
N PHE A 520 -11.71 2.43 15.46
CA PHE A 520 -11.90 1.23 16.28
C PHE A 520 -11.02 1.31 17.52
N ILE A 521 -11.51 0.88 18.68
CA ILE A 521 -10.67 0.77 19.87
C ILE A 521 -9.72 -0.42 19.68
N ILE A 522 -8.42 -0.16 19.64
CA ILE A 522 -7.36 -1.16 19.44
C ILE A 522 -6.60 -1.45 20.73
N VAL A 523 -6.19 -0.40 21.46
CA VAL A 523 -5.61 -0.49 22.80
C VAL A 523 -6.42 0.39 23.74
N ASP A 524 -6.84 -0.17 24.87
CA ASP A 524 -7.63 0.53 25.86
C ASP A 524 -6.82 0.92 27.12
N ASP A 525 -7.46 1.68 28.01
CA ASP A 525 -6.94 2.15 29.30
C ASP A 525 -6.73 1.03 30.34
N LYS A 526 -7.18 -0.18 30.05
CA LYS A 526 -7.01 -1.38 30.91
C LYS A 526 -5.81 -2.22 30.49
N GLY A 527 -5.18 -1.89 29.35
CA GLY A 527 -4.07 -2.63 28.77
C GLY A 527 -4.50 -3.81 27.91
N ASN A 528 -5.75 -3.83 27.44
CA ASN A 528 -6.17 -4.77 26.41
C ASN A 528 -5.64 -4.26 25.06
N ASP A 529 -5.09 -5.17 24.27
CA ASP A 529 -4.52 -4.90 22.95
C ASP A 529 -5.02 -5.95 21.96
N PHE A 530 -5.72 -5.49 20.93
CA PHE A 530 -6.31 -6.36 19.91
C PHE A 530 -5.28 -7.31 19.29
N PHE A 531 -4.10 -6.81 18.93
CA PHE A 531 -3.07 -7.61 18.26
C PHE A 531 -2.37 -8.63 19.16
N LYS A 532 -2.54 -8.55 20.47
CA LYS A 532 -1.96 -9.49 21.45
C LYS A 532 -2.95 -10.52 21.97
N GLN A 533 -4.22 -10.36 21.60
CA GLN A 533 -5.28 -11.31 21.94
C GLN A 533 -5.65 -12.27 20.78
N LEU A 534 -4.83 -12.30 19.72
CA LEU A 534 -4.98 -13.16 18.55
C LEU A 534 -4.33 -14.52 18.71
#